data_cd288bc556533dc5e201d4f14605f1f1
#
_entry.id   cd288bc556533dc5e201d4f14605f1f1
#
_cell.length_a   1.000
_cell.length_b   1.000
_cell.length_c   1.000
_cell.angle_alpha   90.00
_cell.angle_beta   90.00
_cell.angle_gamma   90.00
#
_symmetry.space_group_name_H-M   'P 1'
#
loop_
_entity.id
_entity.type
_entity.pdbx_description
1 polymer ?
#
loop_
_entity_poly.entity_id
_entity_poly.type
_entity_poly.pdbx_seq_one_letter_code
_entity_poly.pdbx_strand_id
1 'polypeptide(L)'
;RDGVINKDNGYVFQKEKFVWRKNIFKYIKKYNDNNYFVIIITNQSGIGRGFYKESDVKKLHKWMVNKIRSKGANIDKIYYAAYFKDSKIYKYRSKRSLRKPSIGMIQEAKKDFNIKMNQSILIGDSEIDKQTAINAKIKFRILNFKSKLI
;
A
#
# COMPACT_ATOMS: atom_id res chain seq x y z
N ARG A 1 0.91 -0.98 -2.58
CA ARG A 1 1.99 -0.19 -3.14
C ARG A 1 2.39 -0.74 -4.50
N ASP A 2 2.92 -1.95 -4.52
CA ASP A 2 3.29 -2.64 -5.75
C ASP A 2 2.03 -2.86 -6.59
N GLY A 3 2.16 -2.71 -7.92
CA GLY A 3 1.05 -2.75 -8.86
C GLY A 3 0.23 -1.45 -8.97
N VAL A 4 0.19 -0.63 -7.93
CA VAL A 4 -0.61 0.61 -7.85
C VAL A 4 0.25 1.87 -7.93
N ILE A 5 1.20 2.04 -7.03
CA ILE A 5 2.13 3.19 -7.01
C ILE A 5 3.28 2.98 -8.00
N ASN A 6 3.83 1.79 -8.00
CA ASN A 6 4.89 1.35 -8.90
C ASN A 6 4.47 0.07 -9.65
N LYS A 7 5.15 -0.21 -10.76
CA LYS A 7 5.02 -1.52 -11.41
C LYS A 7 5.44 -2.62 -10.41
N ASP A 8 4.69 -3.69 -10.36
CA ASP A 8 5.08 -4.87 -9.60
C ASP A 8 6.05 -5.71 -10.45
N ASN A 9 7.31 -5.65 -10.09
CA ASN A 9 8.38 -6.47 -10.69
C ASN A 9 8.89 -7.52 -9.69
N GLY A 10 8.09 -7.86 -8.67
CA GLY A 10 8.44 -8.79 -7.59
C GLY A 10 9.45 -8.20 -6.60
N TYR A 11 9.07 -8.16 -5.34
CA TYR A 11 9.94 -7.79 -4.22
C TYR A 11 10.76 -6.50 -4.39
N VAL A 12 10.11 -5.42 -4.85
CA VAL A 12 10.76 -4.12 -5.07
C VAL A 12 11.10 -3.45 -3.72
N PHE A 13 12.38 -3.38 -3.38
CA PHE A 13 12.88 -2.74 -2.16
C PHE A 13 14.01 -1.70 -2.41
N GLN A 14 14.46 -1.56 -3.66
CA GLN A 14 15.50 -0.62 -4.09
C GLN A 14 14.89 0.47 -4.99
N LYS A 15 15.34 1.71 -4.83
CA LYS A 15 14.84 2.84 -5.63
C LYS A 15 15.15 2.71 -7.12
N GLU A 16 16.26 2.06 -7.46
CA GLU A 16 16.71 1.81 -8.83
C GLU A 16 15.76 0.88 -9.60
N LYS A 17 15.06 -0.01 -8.88
CA LYS A 17 14.07 -0.95 -9.42
C LYS A 17 12.63 -0.42 -9.33
N PHE A 18 12.45 0.77 -8.76
CA PHE A 18 11.13 1.36 -8.54
C PHE A 18 10.64 2.12 -9.76
N VAL A 19 9.79 1.50 -10.55
CA VAL A 19 9.20 2.10 -11.77
C VAL A 19 7.83 2.67 -11.43
N TRP A 20 7.71 3.99 -11.44
CA TRP A 20 6.45 4.68 -11.16
C TRP A 20 5.35 4.32 -12.16
N ARG A 21 4.12 4.18 -11.68
CA ARG A 21 2.97 4.10 -12.58
C ARG A 21 2.67 5.46 -13.21
N LYS A 22 2.27 5.43 -14.49
CA LYS A 22 1.91 6.65 -15.23
C LYS A 22 0.81 7.42 -14.49
N ASN A 23 0.93 8.74 -14.41
CA ASN A 23 -0.03 9.65 -13.79
C ASN A 23 -0.30 9.44 -12.29
N ILE A 24 0.45 8.59 -11.59
CA ILE A 24 0.17 8.27 -10.18
C ILE A 24 0.19 9.50 -9.27
N PHE A 25 1.07 10.47 -9.50
CA PHE A 25 1.14 11.69 -8.70
C PHE A 25 -0.14 12.53 -8.85
N LYS A 26 -0.64 12.71 -10.08
CA LYS A 26 -1.91 13.40 -10.34
C LYS A 26 -3.09 12.66 -9.71
N TYR A 27 -3.04 11.33 -9.75
CA TYR A 27 -4.07 10.49 -9.16
C TYR A 27 -4.14 10.64 -7.64
N ILE A 28 -3.01 10.59 -6.96
CA ILE A 28 -2.92 10.82 -5.51
C ILE A 28 -3.38 12.24 -5.18
N LYS A 29 -2.86 13.25 -5.90
CA LYS A 29 -3.22 14.65 -5.69
C LYS A 29 -4.72 14.88 -5.81
N LYS A 30 -5.42 14.26 -6.75
CA LYS A 30 -6.88 14.35 -6.89
C LYS A 30 -7.61 13.97 -5.60
N TYR A 31 -7.15 12.93 -4.89
CA TYR A 31 -7.75 12.55 -3.60
C TYR A 31 -7.39 13.54 -2.48
N ASN A 32 -6.13 14.03 -2.45
CA ASN A 32 -5.74 15.05 -1.48
C ASN A 32 -6.58 16.33 -1.64
N ASP A 33 -6.76 16.80 -2.87
CA ASP A 33 -7.53 18.02 -3.18
C ASP A 33 -9.03 17.87 -2.82
N ASN A 34 -9.52 16.64 -2.68
CA ASN A 34 -10.89 16.33 -2.21
C ASN A 34 -10.94 15.94 -0.72
N ASN A 35 -9.93 16.32 0.06
CA ASN A 35 -9.82 16.09 1.51
C ASN A 35 -9.86 14.62 1.94
N TYR A 36 -9.41 13.68 1.08
CA TYR A 36 -9.20 12.30 1.48
C TYR A 36 -7.85 12.13 2.15
N PHE A 37 -7.81 11.36 3.23
CA PHE A 37 -6.57 10.71 3.66
C PHE A 37 -6.14 9.70 2.59
N VAL A 38 -4.89 9.77 2.15
CA VAL A 38 -4.31 8.81 1.23
C VAL A 38 -3.35 7.91 1.99
N ILE A 39 -3.78 6.69 2.23
CA ILE A 39 -3.08 5.70 3.05
C ILE A 39 -2.68 4.52 2.18
N ILE A 40 -1.45 4.06 2.33
CA ILE A 40 -0.95 2.85 1.64
C ILE A 40 -1.02 1.67 2.61
N ILE A 41 -1.62 0.57 2.16
CA ILE A 41 -1.54 -0.74 2.80
C ILE A 41 -0.86 -1.73 1.84
N THR A 42 0.18 -2.42 2.26
CA THR A 42 0.98 -3.25 1.37
C THR A 42 1.51 -4.53 2.03
N ASN A 43 1.40 -5.66 1.34
CA ASN A 43 2.06 -6.90 1.74
C ASN A 43 3.54 -6.84 1.34
N GLN A 44 4.44 -7.00 2.29
CA GLN A 44 5.90 -6.98 2.11
C GLN A 44 6.53 -8.26 2.68
N SER A 45 6.05 -9.42 2.21
CA SER A 45 6.49 -10.72 2.71
C SER A 45 7.97 -11.02 2.44
N GLY A 46 8.63 -10.31 1.54
CA GLY A 46 10.07 -10.43 1.31
C GLY A 46 10.91 -10.16 2.56
N ILE A 47 10.41 -9.33 3.49
CA ILE A 47 11.03 -9.12 4.80
C ILE A 47 11.01 -10.44 5.60
N GLY A 48 9.83 -11.05 5.74
CA GLY A 48 9.68 -12.31 6.47
C GLY A 48 10.40 -13.49 5.80
N ARG A 49 10.57 -13.45 4.47
CA ARG A 49 11.34 -14.44 3.69
C ARG A 49 12.84 -14.22 3.80
N GLY A 50 13.30 -13.07 4.32
CA GLY A 50 14.72 -12.76 4.40
C GLY A 50 15.37 -12.27 3.11
N PHE A 51 14.57 -11.86 2.10
CA PHE A 51 15.09 -11.36 0.82
C PHE A 51 15.67 -9.96 0.96
N TYR A 52 15.18 -9.17 1.92
CA TYR A 52 15.67 -7.85 2.29
C TYR A 52 15.24 -7.50 3.71
N LYS A 53 15.90 -6.50 4.29
CA LYS A 53 15.64 -6.07 5.66
C LYS A 53 14.44 -5.13 5.73
N GLU A 54 13.80 -5.08 6.88
CA GLU A 54 12.73 -4.10 7.17
C GLU A 54 13.20 -2.65 7.00
N SER A 55 14.48 -2.38 7.34
CA SER A 55 15.12 -1.08 7.15
C SER A 55 15.17 -0.64 5.69
N ASP A 56 15.35 -1.59 4.76
CA ASP A 56 15.43 -1.29 3.32
C ASP A 56 14.07 -0.84 2.79
N VAL A 57 12.99 -1.51 3.21
CA VAL A 57 11.62 -1.10 2.88
C VAL A 57 11.28 0.27 3.47
N LYS A 58 11.68 0.52 4.72
CA LYS A 58 11.48 1.85 5.36
C LYS A 58 12.22 2.95 4.62
N LYS A 59 13.47 2.71 4.18
CA LYS A 59 14.23 3.67 3.36
C LYS A 59 13.54 3.93 2.01
N LEU A 60 13.10 2.87 1.32
CA LEU A 60 12.36 3.01 0.07
C LEU A 60 11.06 3.79 0.26
N HIS A 61 10.28 3.49 1.28
CA HIS A 61 9.03 4.19 1.58
C HIS A 61 9.26 5.67 1.88
N LYS A 62 10.29 6.01 2.66
CA LYS A 62 10.66 7.41 2.94
C LYS A 62 11.02 8.15 1.65
N TRP A 63 11.85 7.56 0.79
CA TRP A 63 12.20 8.13 -0.51
C TRP A 63 10.96 8.31 -1.39
N MET A 64 10.09 7.30 -1.46
CA MET A 64 8.84 7.32 -2.25
C MET A 64 7.92 8.46 -1.79
N VAL A 65 7.69 8.61 -0.50
CA VAL A 65 6.84 9.67 0.07
C VAL A 65 7.43 11.05 -0.24
N ASN A 66 8.75 11.23 -0.07
CA ASN A 66 9.42 12.50 -0.40
C ASN A 66 9.26 12.84 -1.88
N LYS A 67 9.37 11.85 -2.77
CA LYS A 67 9.19 12.06 -4.21
C LYS A 67 7.74 12.42 -4.55
N ILE A 68 6.76 11.77 -3.94
CA ILE A 68 5.33 12.11 -4.09
C ILE A 68 5.08 13.54 -3.63
N ARG A 69 5.62 13.92 -2.47
CA ARG A 69 5.48 15.28 -1.91
C ARG A 69 6.11 16.34 -2.80
N SER A 70 7.29 16.09 -3.38
CA SER A 70 7.93 17.01 -4.33
C SER A 70 7.13 17.21 -5.63
N LYS A 71 6.11 16.37 -5.88
CA LYS A 71 5.19 16.48 -7.02
C LYS A 71 3.81 17.07 -6.61
N GLY A 72 3.72 17.67 -5.41
CA GLY A 72 2.51 18.32 -4.91
C GLY A 72 1.41 17.38 -4.45
N ALA A 73 1.73 16.12 -4.18
CA ALA A 73 0.80 15.13 -3.63
C ALA A 73 1.28 14.66 -2.25
N ASN A 74 0.42 14.05 -1.45
CA ASN A 74 0.75 13.57 -0.11
C ASN A 74 0.29 12.13 0.13
N ILE A 75 1.07 11.40 0.91
CA ILE A 75 0.68 10.13 1.54
C ILE A 75 0.70 10.35 3.04
N ASP A 76 -0.44 10.12 3.69
CA ASP A 76 -0.60 10.39 5.12
C ASP A 76 0.07 9.31 5.97
N LYS A 77 -0.04 8.04 5.57
CA LYS A 77 0.66 6.93 6.25
C LYS A 77 0.82 5.71 5.36
N ILE A 78 1.79 4.87 5.71
CA ILE A 78 2.02 3.57 5.07
C ILE A 78 1.99 2.49 6.15
N TYR A 79 1.14 1.49 5.97
CA TYR A 79 1.13 0.25 6.74
C TYR A 79 1.61 -0.89 5.86
N TYR A 80 2.41 -1.78 6.41
CA TYR A 80 2.91 -2.95 5.67
C TYR A 80 2.90 -4.20 6.52
N ALA A 81 2.66 -5.33 5.88
CA ALA A 81 2.69 -6.64 6.48
C ALA A 81 3.95 -7.40 6.02
N ALA A 82 4.88 -7.60 6.95
CA ALA A 82 6.09 -8.41 6.72
C ALA A 82 5.84 -9.91 6.92
N TYR A 83 4.60 -10.33 7.16
CA TYR A 83 4.23 -11.69 7.50
C TYR A 83 4.64 -12.69 6.43
N PHE A 84 5.29 -13.75 6.88
CA PHE A 84 5.55 -14.99 6.14
C PHE A 84 5.49 -16.17 7.10
N LYS A 85 4.67 -17.19 6.79
CA LYS A 85 4.39 -18.31 7.70
C LYS A 85 5.64 -19.11 8.10
N ASP A 86 6.58 -19.27 7.17
CA ASP A 86 7.81 -20.05 7.34
C ASP A 86 9.03 -19.15 7.64
N SER A 87 8.82 -17.93 8.12
CA SER A 87 9.91 -17.03 8.49
C SER A 87 10.76 -17.62 9.62
N LYS A 88 12.07 -17.51 9.51
CA LYS A 88 13.02 -17.85 10.60
C LYS A 88 12.86 -16.89 11.79
N ILE A 89 12.35 -15.69 11.57
CA ILE A 89 12.16 -14.69 12.62
C ILE A 89 10.69 -14.73 13.12
N TYR A 90 10.51 -15.10 14.38
CA TYR A 90 9.18 -15.31 14.99
C TYR A 90 8.21 -14.15 14.80
N LYS A 91 8.67 -12.90 15.00
CA LYS A 91 7.81 -11.71 14.85
C LYS A 91 7.13 -11.59 13.48
N TYR A 92 7.69 -12.18 12.44
CA TYR A 92 7.09 -12.16 11.09
C TYR A 92 6.14 -13.33 10.86
N ARG A 93 6.14 -14.36 11.71
CA ARG A 93 5.16 -15.45 11.69
C ARG A 93 3.88 -15.12 12.46
N SER A 94 3.96 -14.25 13.47
CA SER A 94 2.88 -13.98 14.42
C SER A 94 1.85 -12.95 13.94
N LYS A 95 2.17 -12.15 12.93
CA LYS A 95 1.32 -11.01 12.49
C LYS A 95 0.53 -11.31 11.20
N ARG A 96 -0.05 -12.50 11.10
CA ARG A 96 -0.88 -12.90 9.95
C ARG A 96 -2.08 -11.95 9.72
N SER A 97 -2.69 -11.45 10.78
CA SER A 97 -3.84 -10.54 10.73
C SER A 97 -3.57 -9.23 9.99
N LEU A 98 -2.31 -8.79 9.90
CA LEU A 98 -1.95 -7.61 9.13
C LEU A 98 -1.90 -7.87 7.62
N ARG A 99 -1.68 -9.13 7.20
CA ARG A 99 -1.51 -9.46 5.78
C ARG A 99 -2.85 -9.49 5.04
N LYS A 100 -2.96 -8.72 3.97
CA LYS A 100 -4.10 -8.81 3.03
C LYS A 100 -4.27 -10.26 2.53
N PRO A 101 -5.50 -10.80 2.46
CA PRO A 101 -6.79 -10.11 2.51
C PRO A 101 -7.34 -9.86 3.92
N SER A 102 -6.59 -10.11 5.01
CA SER A 102 -6.98 -9.67 6.35
C SER A 102 -6.99 -8.13 6.43
N ILE A 103 -7.84 -7.60 7.31
CA ILE A 103 -8.10 -6.15 7.40
C ILE A 103 -7.27 -5.45 8.48
N GLY A 104 -6.31 -6.11 9.10
CA GLY A 104 -5.55 -5.57 10.24
C GLY A 104 -4.89 -4.23 9.96
N MET A 105 -4.28 -4.04 8.78
CA MET A 105 -3.69 -2.73 8.40
C MET A 105 -4.76 -1.63 8.27
N ILE A 106 -5.98 -1.97 7.82
CA ILE A 106 -7.09 -1.01 7.76
C ILE A 106 -7.59 -0.68 9.16
N GLN A 107 -7.63 -1.66 10.07
CA GLN A 107 -8.00 -1.44 11.47
C GLN A 107 -6.98 -0.54 12.19
N GLU A 108 -5.68 -0.71 11.93
CA GLU A 108 -4.65 0.20 12.45
C GLU A 108 -4.83 1.62 11.88
N ALA A 109 -5.07 1.74 10.57
CA ALA A 109 -5.36 3.04 9.96
C ALA A 109 -6.59 3.71 10.59
N LYS A 110 -7.66 2.96 10.89
CA LYS A 110 -8.86 3.48 11.55
C LYS A 110 -8.59 3.97 12.98
N LYS A 111 -7.62 3.38 13.68
CA LYS A 111 -7.21 3.85 15.02
C LYS A 111 -6.44 5.16 14.97
N ASP A 112 -5.58 5.30 13.95
CA ASP A 112 -4.70 6.46 13.82
C ASP A 112 -5.40 7.68 13.19
N PHE A 113 -6.45 7.44 12.41
CA PHE A 113 -7.20 8.47 11.68
C PHE A 113 -8.69 8.31 11.91
N ASN A 114 -9.42 9.42 11.96
CA ASN A 114 -10.88 9.39 12.02
C ASN A 114 -11.49 9.03 10.64
N ILE A 115 -11.37 7.75 10.25
CA ILE A 115 -11.75 7.26 8.92
C ILE A 115 -13.23 6.89 8.90
N LYS A 116 -13.98 7.47 7.96
CA LYS A 116 -15.35 7.08 7.64
C LYS A 116 -15.34 5.92 6.65
N MET A 117 -15.50 4.70 7.13
CA MET A 117 -15.39 3.48 6.32
C MET A 117 -16.38 3.47 5.14
N ASN A 118 -17.61 3.92 5.33
CA ASN A 118 -18.63 3.99 4.28
C ASN A 118 -18.32 5.00 3.15
N GLN A 119 -17.36 5.91 3.38
CA GLN A 119 -16.87 6.87 2.39
C GLN A 119 -15.48 6.50 1.87
N SER A 120 -14.89 5.41 2.37
CA SER A 120 -13.56 4.94 1.99
C SER A 120 -13.59 4.08 0.73
N ILE A 121 -12.49 4.12 -0.02
CA ILE A 121 -12.29 3.34 -1.24
C ILE A 121 -10.93 2.66 -1.15
N LEU A 122 -10.86 1.36 -1.36
CA LEU A 122 -9.61 0.66 -1.60
C LEU A 122 -9.33 0.63 -3.10
N ILE A 123 -8.15 1.08 -3.46
CA ILE A 123 -7.67 1.08 -4.85
C ILE A 123 -6.57 0.04 -4.93
N GLY A 124 -6.75 -0.94 -5.79
CA GLY A 124 -5.84 -2.08 -5.93
C GLY A 124 -5.76 -2.58 -7.36
N ASP A 125 -4.90 -3.54 -7.60
CA ASP A 125 -4.66 -4.16 -8.91
C ASP A 125 -4.86 -5.68 -8.90
N SER A 126 -5.17 -6.27 -7.74
CA SER A 126 -5.22 -7.71 -7.52
C SER A 126 -6.55 -8.17 -6.89
N GLU A 127 -6.85 -9.46 -7.05
CA GLU A 127 -7.99 -10.08 -6.36
C GLU A 127 -7.83 -10.06 -4.82
N ILE A 128 -6.58 -10.10 -4.31
CA ILE A 128 -6.31 -9.95 -2.88
C ILE A 128 -6.77 -8.58 -2.37
N ASP A 129 -6.57 -7.52 -3.14
CA ASP A 129 -7.02 -6.17 -2.79
C ASP A 129 -8.54 -6.09 -2.79
N LYS A 130 -9.18 -6.67 -3.81
CA LYS A 130 -10.65 -6.75 -3.89
C LYS A 130 -11.23 -7.50 -2.69
N GLN A 131 -10.67 -8.66 -2.35
CA GLN A 131 -11.11 -9.42 -1.17
C GLN A 131 -10.86 -8.66 0.12
N THR A 132 -9.77 -7.89 0.22
CA THR A 132 -9.51 -6.99 1.37
C THR A 132 -10.61 -5.95 1.52
N ALA A 133 -11.04 -5.33 0.41
CA ALA A 133 -12.11 -4.34 0.43
C ALA A 133 -13.45 -4.95 0.84
N ILE A 134 -13.78 -6.14 0.35
CA ILE A 134 -14.98 -6.91 0.74
C ILE A 134 -14.96 -7.19 2.24
N ASN A 135 -13.85 -7.71 2.76
CA ASN A 135 -13.68 -8.04 4.18
C ASN A 135 -13.77 -6.79 5.06
N ALA A 136 -13.32 -5.63 4.57
CA ALA A 136 -13.40 -4.35 5.27
C ALA A 136 -14.74 -3.63 5.07
N LYS A 137 -15.64 -4.15 4.22
CA LYS A 137 -16.93 -3.53 3.85
C LYS A 137 -16.76 -2.10 3.29
N ILE A 138 -15.74 -1.90 2.45
CA ILE A 138 -15.48 -0.62 1.76
C ILE A 138 -15.54 -0.81 0.25
N LYS A 139 -15.70 0.29 -0.48
CA LYS A 139 -15.71 0.26 -1.94
C LYS A 139 -14.36 -0.19 -2.49
N PHE A 140 -14.38 -0.95 -3.58
CA PHE A 140 -13.18 -1.34 -4.32
C PHE A 140 -13.16 -0.67 -5.69
N ARG A 141 -12.00 -0.22 -6.11
CA ARG A 141 -11.74 0.23 -7.47
C ARG A 141 -10.46 -0.41 -7.98
N ILE A 142 -10.60 -1.12 -9.10
CA ILE A 142 -9.41 -1.62 -9.81
C ILE A 142 -8.71 -0.45 -10.51
N LEU A 143 -7.41 -0.36 -10.35
CA LEU A 143 -6.61 0.63 -11.05
C LEU A 143 -6.18 0.07 -12.40
N ASN A 144 -6.98 0.35 -13.43
CA ASN A 144 -6.64 -0.04 -14.80
C ASN A 144 -5.88 1.12 -15.49
N PHE A 145 -4.57 0.96 -15.65
CA PHE A 145 -3.72 1.97 -16.32
C PHE A 145 -3.90 2.02 -17.85
N LYS A 146 -4.72 1.12 -18.43
CA LYS A 146 -5.10 1.14 -19.85
C LYS A 146 -6.30 2.03 -20.12
N SER A 147 -7.14 2.32 -19.13
CA SER A 147 -8.27 3.25 -19.27
C SER A 147 -7.80 4.69 -19.08
N LYS A 148 -8.25 5.59 -19.98
CA LYS A 148 -8.13 7.03 -19.76
C LYS A 148 -8.74 7.38 -18.41
N LEU A 149 -8.06 8.20 -17.62
CA LEU A 149 -8.65 8.82 -16.43
C LEU A 149 -9.86 9.63 -16.91
N ILE A 150 -11.07 9.13 -16.67
CA ILE A 150 -12.28 9.93 -16.78
C ILE A 150 -12.42 10.77 -15.52
#